data_146a0568786f8c7960c64e433dbac9db
#
_entry.id   146a0568786f8c7960c64e433dbac9db
#
_cell.length_a   1.000
_cell.length_b   1.000
_cell.length_c   1.000
_cell.angle_alpha   90.00
_cell.angle_beta   90.00
_cell.angle_gamma   90.00
#
_symmetry.space_group_name_H-M   'P 1'
#
loop_
_entity.id
_entity.type
_entity.pdbx_description
1 polymer ?
#
loop_
_entity_poly.entity_id
_entity_poly.type
_entity_poly.pdbx_seq_one_letter_code
_entity_poly.pdbx_strand_id
1 'polypeptide(L)'
;SGMGLNAFFVYTVCFGFGFTYANALVFVLVDGLIFILLTVTGLRKLIFDAIPAAVKTAIPAGIGLFIAFLGLQDAGIIVNDDATLVGISSFNLLGSATWESIMPRLVTIGAVIAIAILSMKKVKGAILWSILGGAAVYYLLGLTIPGFYTDFFVGKSLNPFAAFAAFGSESFGKVFTEGFDFSGYLAGEGHTVGSLVITFATTSLAFCMVDMFDTLGTLYGACRGGNLLVKDEKGEETVPNMDRAMLADAIATCSGAVCGTSTVTTFVESSAGVAVGGKTGLSAMVTAAMFFIAMFLSPIASLIPACAYAAALIYVGILMIGCVKNIEWNDPFCALPAFLTMAMMPFAYNISYGIAFGLISYIAVRLFSGRAKEINVSTWIITVLFVLMFFLTH
;
A
#
# COMPACT_ATOMS: atom_id res chain seq x y z
N SER A 1 -8.64 -2.23 0.34
CA SER A 1 -7.91 -0.95 0.28
C SER A 1 -6.42 -1.18 0.22
N GLY A 2 -5.69 -0.37 -0.55
CA GLY A 2 -4.23 -0.43 -0.60
C GLY A 2 -3.62 0.05 0.72
N MET A 3 -2.57 -0.62 1.22
CA MET A 3 -2.00 -0.27 2.54
C MET A 3 -1.46 1.15 2.60
N GLY A 4 -0.73 1.61 1.58
CA GLY A 4 -0.17 2.96 1.54
C GLY A 4 -1.23 4.05 1.54
N LEU A 5 -2.25 3.89 0.71
CA LEU A 5 -3.38 4.82 0.64
C LEU A 5 -4.26 4.80 1.88
N ASN A 6 -4.41 3.64 2.52
CA ASN A 6 -5.13 3.53 3.78
C ASN A 6 -4.41 4.28 4.90
N ALA A 7 -3.08 4.19 4.95
CA ALA A 7 -2.28 4.97 5.89
C ALA A 7 -2.42 6.48 5.64
N PHE A 8 -2.36 6.92 4.38
CA PHE A 8 -2.58 8.32 4.01
C PHE A 8 -4.00 8.80 4.39
N PHE A 9 -5.02 7.98 4.13
CA PHE A 9 -6.40 8.24 4.53
C PHE A 9 -6.54 8.46 6.04
N VAL A 10 -6.00 7.56 6.85
CA VAL A 10 -6.15 7.62 8.30
C VAL A 10 -5.24 8.67 8.93
N TYR A 11 -3.93 8.59 8.66
CA TYR A 11 -2.95 9.41 9.38
C TYR A 11 -2.88 10.84 8.85
N THR A 12 -2.96 11.04 7.54
CA THR A 12 -2.86 12.40 6.97
C THR A 12 -4.21 13.09 6.96
N VAL A 13 -5.25 12.43 6.40
CA VAL A 13 -6.54 13.11 6.21
C VAL A 13 -7.34 13.16 7.50
N CYS A 14 -7.52 12.04 8.20
CA CYS A 14 -8.33 12.05 9.42
C CYS A 14 -7.59 12.67 10.59
N PHE A 15 -6.37 12.20 10.91
CA PHE A 15 -5.64 12.71 12.08
C PHE A 15 -4.86 14.00 11.80
N GLY A 16 -4.22 14.13 10.64
CA GLY A 16 -3.39 15.29 10.30
C GLY A 16 -4.20 16.54 10.01
N PHE A 17 -5.21 16.42 9.15
CA PHE A 17 -6.07 17.56 8.77
C PHE A 17 -7.34 17.68 9.61
N GLY A 18 -7.67 16.70 10.47
CA GLY A 18 -8.83 16.74 11.33
C GLY A 18 -10.17 16.49 10.64
N PHE A 19 -10.17 15.87 9.46
CA PHE A 19 -11.41 15.48 8.78
C PHE A 19 -12.03 14.24 9.43
N THR A 20 -13.36 14.18 9.44
CA THR A 20 -14.07 12.98 9.86
C THR A 20 -13.84 11.83 8.87
N TYR A 21 -14.05 10.60 9.32
CA TYR A 21 -14.00 9.44 8.44
C TYR A 21 -14.92 9.58 7.22
N ALA A 22 -16.13 10.09 7.42
CA ALA A 22 -17.09 10.30 6.35
C ALA A 22 -16.62 11.37 5.35
N ASN A 23 -16.00 12.48 5.82
CA ASN A 23 -15.38 13.47 4.93
C ASN A 23 -14.24 12.84 4.12
N ALA A 24 -13.41 12.02 4.76
CA ALA A 24 -12.31 11.34 4.09
C ALA A 24 -12.79 10.41 2.96
N LEU A 25 -13.97 9.78 3.08
CA LEU A 25 -14.58 9.00 1.99
C LEU A 25 -14.97 9.86 0.78
N VAL A 26 -15.28 11.15 0.97
CA VAL A 26 -15.56 12.06 -0.17
C VAL A 26 -14.28 12.29 -0.98
N PHE A 27 -13.12 12.43 -0.32
CA PHE A 27 -11.84 12.54 -1.04
C PHE A 27 -11.59 11.30 -1.89
N VAL A 28 -11.87 10.10 -1.36
CA VAL A 28 -11.74 8.83 -2.11
C VAL A 28 -12.72 8.75 -3.27
N LEU A 29 -13.96 9.22 -3.08
CA LEU A 29 -14.95 9.25 -4.16
C LEU A 29 -14.52 10.20 -5.30
N VAL A 30 -14.04 11.39 -4.93
CA VAL A 30 -13.56 12.39 -5.90
C VAL A 30 -12.30 11.89 -6.61
N ASP A 31 -11.39 11.25 -5.88
CA ASP A 31 -10.22 10.56 -6.44
C ASP A 31 -10.63 9.56 -7.52
N GLY A 32 -11.53 8.62 -7.21
CA GLY A 32 -12.03 7.65 -8.18
C GLY A 32 -12.68 8.29 -9.40
N LEU A 33 -13.43 9.39 -9.24
CA LEU A 33 -14.04 10.13 -10.34
C LEU A 33 -13.00 10.80 -11.23
N ILE A 34 -12.00 11.49 -10.63
CA ILE A 34 -10.87 12.07 -11.37
C ILE A 34 -10.14 10.97 -12.13
N PHE A 35 -9.95 9.83 -11.49
CA PHE A 35 -9.28 8.67 -12.03
C PHE A 35 -10.03 8.08 -13.25
N ILE A 36 -11.36 7.99 -13.21
CA ILE A 36 -12.18 7.60 -14.36
C ILE A 36 -11.98 8.62 -15.50
N LEU A 37 -12.07 9.91 -15.21
CA LEU A 37 -11.92 10.98 -16.19
C LEU A 37 -10.54 10.94 -16.87
N LEU A 38 -9.46 10.79 -16.10
CA LEU A 38 -8.10 10.65 -16.63
C LEU A 38 -7.92 9.40 -17.50
N THR A 39 -8.61 8.31 -17.16
CA THR A 39 -8.57 7.07 -17.94
C THR A 39 -9.33 7.22 -19.28
N VAL A 40 -10.54 7.79 -19.25
CA VAL A 40 -11.37 7.98 -20.45
C VAL A 40 -10.74 8.99 -21.41
N THR A 41 -10.09 10.04 -20.89
CA THR A 41 -9.41 11.05 -21.71
C THR A 41 -8.06 10.60 -22.27
N GLY A 42 -7.54 9.43 -21.83
CA GLY A 42 -6.22 8.92 -22.24
C GLY A 42 -5.02 9.66 -21.66
N LEU A 43 -5.24 10.69 -20.83
CA LEU A 43 -4.17 11.46 -20.17
C LEU A 43 -3.29 10.58 -19.29
N ARG A 44 -3.83 9.51 -18.80
CA ARG A 44 -3.16 8.55 -17.94
C ARG A 44 -1.99 7.82 -18.62
N LYS A 45 -2.18 7.42 -19.88
CA LYS A 45 -1.10 6.82 -20.67
C LYS A 45 0.06 7.81 -20.82
N LEU A 46 -0.25 9.07 -21.04
CA LEU A 46 0.75 10.14 -21.13
C LEU A 46 1.53 10.32 -19.82
N ILE A 47 0.86 10.21 -18.68
CA ILE A 47 1.50 10.25 -17.36
C ILE A 47 2.43 9.04 -17.14
N PHE A 48 1.96 7.83 -17.48
CA PHE A 48 2.79 6.62 -17.36
C PHE A 48 4.01 6.67 -18.28
N ASP A 49 3.84 7.08 -19.53
CA ASP A 49 4.94 7.19 -20.49
C ASP A 49 5.97 8.27 -20.10
N ALA A 50 5.54 9.23 -19.29
CA ALA A 50 6.41 10.29 -18.78
C ALA A 50 7.36 9.82 -17.66
N ILE A 51 7.08 8.70 -16.99
CA ILE A 51 7.94 8.16 -15.95
C ILE A 51 9.17 7.52 -16.59
N PRO A 52 10.40 7.92 -16.21
CA PRO A 52 11.61 7.30 -16.74
C PRO A 52 11.73 5.82 -16.42
N ALA A 53 12.33 5.03 -17.31
CA ALA A 53 12.48 3.59 -17.14
C ALA A 53 13.18 3.20 -15.83
N ALA A 54 14.18 3.96 -15.40
CA ALA A 54 14.89 3.75 -14.14
C ALA A 54 13.94 3.82 -12.92
N VAL A 55 13.05 4.83 -12.90
CA VAL A 55 12.05 4.99 -11.83
C VAL A 55 11.00 3.87 -11.93
N LYS A 56 10.46 3.59 -13.12
CA LYS A 56 9.48 2.49 -13.33
C LYS A 56 9.99 1.15 -12.81
N THR A 57 11.25 0.84 -13.08
CA THR A 57 11.86 -0.45 -12.64
C THR A 57 12.08 -0.47 -11.12
N ALA A 58 12.31 0.69 -10.50
CA ALA A 58 12.54 0.81 -9.06
C ALA A 58 11.25 0.79 -8.23
N ILE A 59 10.10 1.23 -8.79
CA ILE A 59 8.83 1.32 -8.07
C ILE A 59 8.44 0.00 -7.39
N PRO A 60 8.41 -1.17 -8.07
CA PRO A 60 8.03 -2.41 -7.41
C PRO A 60 8.98 -2.80 -6.26
N ALA A 61 10.27 -2.53 -6.40
CA ALA A 61 11.25 -2.80 -5.35
C ALA A 61 11.06 -1.87 -4.15
N GLY A 62 10.78 -0.59 -4.39
CA GLY A 62 10.47 0.39 -3.33
C GLY A 62 9.20 0.02 -2.57
N ILE A 63 8.14 -0.37 -3.27
CA ILE A 63 6.89 -0.88 -2.66
C ILE A 63 7.20 -2.14 -1.84
N GLY A 64 8.04 -3.05 -2.34
CA GLY A 64 8.46 -4.25 -1.62
C GLY A 64 9.18 -3.91 -0.31
N LEU A 65 10.10 -2.96 -0.32
CA LEU A 65 10.78 -2.46 0.89
C LEU A 65 9.78 -1.82 1.86
N PHE A 66 8.85 -1.03 1.36
CA PHE A 66 7.81 -0.38 2.16
C PHE A 66 6.89 -1.41 2.85
N ILE A 67 6.42 -2.43 2.14
CA ILE A 67 5.58 -3.48 2.70
C ILE A 67 6.36 -4.32 3.72
N ALA A 68 7.64 -4.64 3.44
CA ALA A 68 8.48 -5.33 4.41
C ALA A 68 8.69 -4.50 5.69
N PHE A 69 8.87 -3.19 5.55
CA PHE A 69 8.97 -2.27 6.68
C PHE A 69 7.69 -2.25 7.53
N LEU A 70 6.51 -2.17 6.88
CA LEU A 70 5.22 -2.29 7.57
C LEU A 70 5.09 -3.63 8.32
N GLY A 71 5.47 -4.73 7.68
CA GLY A 71 5.47 -6.04 8.34
C GLY A 71 6.40 -6.10 9.56
N LEU A 72 7.58 -5.47 9.51
CA LEU A 72 8.49 -5.38 10.65
C LEU A 72 7.93 -4.52 11.79
N GLN A 73 7.17 -3.46 11.47
CA GLN A 73 6.47 -2.64 12.46
C GLN A 73 5.31 -3.39 13.10
N ASP A 74 4.46 -4.04 12.31
CA ASP A 74 3.32 -4.84 12.82
C ASP A 74 3.78 -6.01 13.69
N ALA A 75 4.96 -6.56 13.40
CA ALA A 75 5.61 -7.56 14.24
C ALA A 75 6.19 -6.98 15.55
N GLY A 76 6.26 -5.66 15.69
CA GLY A 76 6.91 -4.98 16.81
C GLY A 76 8.44 -5.19 16.84
N ILE A 77 9.06 -5.59 15.72
CA ILE A 77 10.52 -5.74 15.60
C ILE A 77 11.15 -4.35 15.45
N ILE A 78 10.57 -3.53 14.57
CA ILE A 78 10.92 -2.13 14.39
C ILE A 78 9.95 -1.30 15.20
N VAL A 79 10.47 -0.37 15.99
CA VAL A 79 9.72 0.52 16.85
C VAL A 79 10.18 1.95 16.68
N ASN A 80 9.35 2.90 17.09
CA ASN A 80 9.74 4.30 17.14
C ASN A 80 10.84 4.49 18.21
N ASP A 81 11.83 5.31 17.87
CA ASP A 81 12.92 5.70 18.77
C ASP A 81 13.14 7.20 18.63
N ASP A 82 13.06 7.92 19.74
CA ASP A 82 13.12 9.38 19.72
C ASP A 82 14.49 9.95 19.30
N ALA A 83 15.55 9.15 19.41
CA ALA A 83 16.89 9.57 19.03
C ALA A 83 17.24 9.26 17.57
N THR A 84 16.77 8.12 17.07
CA THR A 84 17.14 7.61 15.72
C THR A 84 15.93 7.52 14.77
N LEU A 85 14.74 7.94 15.20
CA LEU A 85 13.44 7.82 14.53
C LEU A 85 12.95 6.39 14.38
N VAL A 86 13.85 5.44 14.13
CA VAL A 86 13.55 4.03 13.96
C VAL A 86 14.59 3.20 14.69
N GLY A 87 14.14 2.36 15.60
CA GLY A 87 14.97 1.47 16.41
C GLY A 87 14.54 0.02 16.32
N ILE A 88 15.43 -0.90 16.70
CA ILE A 88 15.06 -2.29 16.94
C ILE A 88 14.56 -2.44 18.37
N SER A 89 13.46 -3.13 18.55
CA SER A 89 12.92 -3.41 19.87
C SER A 89 13.88 -4.32 20.69
N SER A 90 13.92 -4.12 22.00
CA SER A 90 14.80 -4.90 22.89
C SER A 90 14.37 -6.37 22.92
N PHE A 91 15.36 -7.27 22.79
CA PHE A 91 15.23 -8.72 23.02
C PHE A 91 15.90 -9.15 24.34
N ASN A 92 16.33 -8.19 25.17
CA ASN A 92 17.06 -8.47 26.40
C ASN A 92 16.10 -8.81 27.55
N LEU A 93 15.90 -10.10 27.79
CA LEU A 93 15.08 -10.62 28.89
C LEU A 93 15.65 -10.31 30.30
N LEU A 94 16.94 -9.99 30.40
CA LEU A 94 17.57 -9.58 31.66
C LEU A 94 17.45 -8.08 31.90
N GLY A 95 16.92 -7.32 30.95
CA GLY A 95 16.78 -5.88 30.98
C GLY A 95 15.31 -5.44 30.93
N SER A 96 14.98 -4.66 29.90
CA SER A 96 13.67 -4.02 29.75
C SER A 96 12.60 -4.84 29.02
N ALA A 97 12.98 -5.96 28.36
CA ALA A 97 12.04 -6.74 27.56
C ALA A 97 11.40 -7.87 28.39
N THR A 98 10.08 -8.03 28.23
CA THR A 98 9.31 -9.12 28.83
C THR A 98 9.13 -10.26 27.83
N TRP A 99 8.90 -11.48 28.32
CA TRP A 99 8.59 -12.61 27.45
C TRP A 99 7.36 -12.34 26.57
N GLU A 100 6.37 -11.69 27.11
CA GLU A 100 5.16 -11.28 26.40
C GLU A 100 5.44 -10.40 25.18
N SER A 101 6.42 -9.51 25.27
CA SER A 101 6.84 -8.63 24.17
C SER A 101 7.76 -9.33 23.15
N ILE A 102 8.59 -10.29 23.59
CA ILE A 102 9.56 -10.99 22.71
C ILE A 102 8.87 -12.12 21.92
N MET A 103 7.94 -12.83 22.51
CA MET A 103 7.30 -14.01 21.93
C MET A 103 6.69 -13.72 20.55
N PRO A 104 5.88 -12.64 20.34
CA PRO A 104 5.31 -12.34 19.01
C PRO A 104 6.40 -12.10 17.95
N ARG A 105 7.50 -11.45 18.32
CA ARG A 105 8.65 -11.17 17.42
C ARG A 105 9.34 -12.44 16.97
N LEU A 106 9.57 -13.38 17.89
CA LEU A 106 10.14 -14.68 17.58
C LEU A 106 9.22 -15.51 16.68
N VAL A 107 7.91 -15.46 16.93
CA VAL A 107 6.91 -16.11 16.08
C VAL A 107 6.95 -15.55 14.67
N THR A 108 7.05 -14.22 14.50
CA THR A 108 7.18 -13.60 13.17
C THR A 108 8.43 -14.07 12.45
N ILE A 109 9.59 -14.04 13.10
CA ILE A 109 10.86 -14.49 12.51
C ILE A 109 10.77 -15.97 12.10
N GLY A 110 10.24 -16.82 12.98
CA GLY A 110 10.00 -18.23 12.68
C GLY A 110 9.06 -18.46 11.51
N ALA A 111 7.97 -17.66 11.45
CA ALA A 111 7.00 -17.72 10.35
C ALA A 111 7.59 -17.26 9.01
N VAL A 112 8.44 -16.21 8.98
CA VAL A 112 9.14 -15.79 7.75
C VAL A 112 10.04 -16.91 7.24
N ILE A 113 10.82 -17.54 8.13
CA ILE A 113 11.67 -18.67 7.78
C ILE A 113 10.84 -19.85 7.27
N ALA A 114 9.70 -20.13 7.93
CA ALA A 114 8.79 -21.20 7.50
C ALA A 114 8.23 -20.94 6.09
N ILE A 115 7.79 -19.69 5.78
CA ILE A 115 7.35 -19.33 4.42
C ILE A 115 8.47 -19.59 3.41
N ALA A 116 9.69 -19.15 3.71
CA ALA A 116 10.83 -19.33 2.81
C ALA A 116 11.10 -20.83 2.55
N ILE A 117 11.13 -21.66 3.59
CA ILE A 117 11.36 -23.10 3.47
C ILE A 117 10.24 -23.79 2.69
N LEU A 118 8.96 -23.49 3.00
CA LEU A 118 7.81 -24.05 2.31
C LEU A 118 7.78 -23.63 0.84
N SER A 119 8.13 -22.39 0.55
CA SER A 119 8.23 -21.86 -0.81
C SER A 119 9.35 -22.55 -1.61
N MET A 120 10.52 -22.75 -1.01
CA MET A 120 11.63 -23.53 -1.62
C MET A 120 11.21 -24.97 -1.92
N LYS A 121 10.41 -25.60 -1.05
CA LYS A 121 9.85 -26.94 -1.26
C LYS A 121 8.67 -26.94 -2.23
N LYS A 122 8.30 -25.81 -2.82
CA LYS A 122 7.16 -25.65 -3.76
C LYS A 122 5.82 -26.11 -3.18
N VAL A 123 5.63 -25.98 -1.87
CA VAL A 123 4.36 -26.32 -1.21
C VAL A 123 3.30 -25.29 -1.62
N LYS A 124 2.18 -25.77 -2.16
CA LYS A 124 1.05 -24.90 -2.52
C LYS A 124 0.46 -24.24 -1.28
N GLY A 125 0.30 -22.93 -1.30
CA GLY A 125 -0.24 -22.18 -0.16
C GLY A 125 0.76 -21.99 0.98
N ALA A 126 2.07 -21.96 0.71
CA ALA A 126 3.14 -21.77 1.71
C ALA A 126 2.87 -20.59 2.65
N ILE A 127 2.40 -19.46 2.13
CA ILE A 127 2.07 -18.26 2.91
C ILE A 127 0.91 -18.56 3.88
N LEU A 128 -0.17 -19.17 3.38
CA LEU A 128 -1.34 -19.49 4.20
C LEU A 128 -0.98 -20.46 5.34
N TRP A 129 -0.26 -21.53 5.02
CA TRP A 129 0.18 -22.50 6.02
C TRP A 129 1.09 -21.88 7.08
N SER A 130 1.93 -20.93 6.68
CA SER A 130 2.79 -20.24 7.64
C SER A 130 2.03 -19.26 8.53
N ILE A 131 1.01 -18.55 7.99
CA ILE A 131 0.13 -17.70 8.80
C ILE A 131 -0.61 -18.53 9.84
N LEU A 132 -1.24 -19.64 9.41
CA LEU A 132 -1.98 -20.52 10.30
C LEU A 132 -1.06 -21.20 11.32
N GLY A 133 0.10 -21.67 10.88
CA GLY A 133 1.13 -22.25 11.75
C GLY A 133 1.70 -21.25 12.74
N GLY A 134 2.00 -20.03 12.29
CA GLY A 134 2.45 -18.93 13.14
C GLY A 134 1.40 -18.56 14.20
N ALA A 135 0.11 -18.47 13.81
CA ALA A 135 -0.98 -18.23 14.74
C ALA A 135 -1.10 -19.37 15.76
N ALA A 136 -1.01 -20.63 15.32
CA ALA A 136 -1.04 -21.77 16.23
C ALA A 136 0.12 -21.74 17.24
N VAL A 137 1.35 -21.46 16.78
CA VAL A 137 2.52 -21.33 17.64
C VAL A 137 2.35 -20.17 18.63
N TYR A 138 1.82 -19.03 18.16
CA TYR A 138 1.54 -17.88 19.02
C TYR A 138 0.60 -18.24 20.16
N TYR A 139 -0.50 -18.94 19.87
CA TYR A 139 -1.44 -19.38 20.89
C TYR A 139 -0.87 -20.46 21.82
N LEU A 140 -0.07 -21.38 21.30
CA LEU A 140 0.60 -22.39 22.13
C LEU A 140 1.61 -21.74 23.09
N LEU A 141 2.40 -20.80 22.63
CA LEU A 141 3.33 -20.06 23.48
C LEU A 141 2.58 -19.11 24.44
N GLY A 142 1.41 -18.60 24.06
CA GLY A 142 0.54 -17.80 24.93
C GLY A 142 0.12 -18.53 26.20
N LEU A 143 0.10 -19.88 26.22
CA LEU A 143 -0.13 -20.68 27.44
C LEU A 143 0.93 -20.44 28.52
N THR A 144 2.09 -19.97 28.17
CA THR A 144 3.16 -19.64 29.12
C THR A 144 3.00 -18.29 29.80
N ILE A 145 2.02 -17.47 29.36
CA ILE A 145 1.77 -16.12 29.87
C ILE A 145 0.46 -16.13 30.69
N PRO A 146 0.52 -15.82 31.99
CA PRO A 146 -0.69 -15.76 32.83
C PRO A 146 -1.67 -14.68 32.33
N GLY A 147 -2.95 -15.01 32.19
CA GLY A 147 -3.98 -14.05 31.76
C GLY A 147 -4.07 -13.84 30.24
N PHE A 148 -3.17 -14.38 29.42
CA PHE A 148 -3.09 -14.15 27.98
C PHE A 148 -4.43 -14.34 27.25
N TYR A 149 -5.17 -15.41 27.53
CA TYR A 149 -6.43 -15.66 26.81
C TYR A 149 -7.57 -14.75 27.30
N THR A 150 -7.58 -14.38 28.56
CA THR A 150 -8.59 -13.44 29.07
C THR A 150 -8.45 -12.09 28.41
N ASP A 151 -7.22 -11.56 28.29
CA ASP A 151 -6.96 -10.26 27.71
C ASP A 151 -7.15 -10.27 26.18
N PHE A 152 -6.76 -11.36 25.52
CA PHE A 152 -6.86 -11.48 24.08
C PHE A 152 -8.32 -11.53 23.57
N PHE A 153 -9.24 -12.16 24.30
CA PHE A 153 -10.64 -12.28 23.89
C PHE A 153 -11.54 -11.14 24.36
N VAL A 154 -11.03 -10.22 25.20
CA VAL A 154 -11.80 -9.05 25.65
C VAL A 154 -12.20 -8.20 24.44
N GLY A 155 -13.49 -7.90 24.34
CA GLY A 155 -14.05 -7.05 23.28
C GLY A 155 -14.18 -7.70 21.88
N LYS A 156 -13.80 -8.97 21.71
CA LYS A 156 -13.96 -9.67 20.43
C LYS A 156 -15.31 -10.39 20.38
N SER A 157 -16.16 -9.96 19.46
CA SER A 157 -17.44 -10.64 19.18
C SER A 157 -17.24 -11.73 18.13
N LEU A 158 -17.65 -12.96 18.43
CA LEU A 158 -17.64 -14.07 17.49
C LEU A 158 -18.93 -14.17 16.65
N ASN A 159 -19.78 -13.13 16.69
CA ASN A 159 -21.01 -13.11 15.91
C ASN A 159 -20.71 -12.81 14.42
N PRO A 160 -20.91 -13.77 13.50
CA PRO A 160 -20.61 -13.57 12.07
C PRO A 160 -21.51 -12.53 11.39
N PHE A 161 -22.67 -12.22 11.97
CA PHE A 161 -23.58 -11.21 11.44
C PHE A 161 -23.30 -9.79 11.97
N ALA A 162 -22.48 -9.65 13.01
CA ALA A 162 -22.15 -8.33 13.57
C ALA A 162 -21.43 -7.45 12.53
N ALA A 163 -20.54 -8.03 11.73
CA ALA A 163 -19.85 -7.32 10.65
C ALA A 163 -20.81 -6.79 9.57
N PHE A 164 -21.88 -7.56 9.25
CA PHE A 164 -22.90 -7.12 8.30
C PHE A 164 -23.79 -6.01 8.85
N ALA A 165 -24.13 -6.09 10.13
CA ALA A 165 -24.91 -5.05 10.79
C ALA A 165 -24.09 -3.74 10.85
N ALA A 166 -22.83 -3.81 11.25
CA ALA A 166 -21.92 -2.67 11.27
C ALA A 166 -21.69 -2.09 9.85
N PHE A 167 -21.51 -2.94 8.84
CA PHE A 167 -21.39 -2.50 7.45
C PHE A 167 -22.62 -1.67 7.02
N GLY A 168 -23.84 -2.15 7.30
CA GLY A 168 -25.08 -1.44 6.90
C GLY A 168 -25.33 -0.14 7.66
N SER A 169 -24.98 -0.10 8.96
CA SER A 169 -25.28 1.06 9.82
C SER A 169 -24.16 2.09 9.89
N GLU A 170 -22.89 1.64 9.83
CA GLU A 170 -21.73 2.47 10.15
C GLU A 170 -20.86 2.81 8.93
N SER A 171 -20.98 2.05 7.84
CA SER A 171 -20.08 2.21 6.68
C SER A 171 -20.80 2.52 5.39
N PHE A 172 -21.83 1.74 5.04
CA PHE A 172 -22.47 1.85 3.73
C PHE A 172 -23.19 3.19 3.55
N GLY A 173 -22.86 3.89 2.46
CA GLY A 173 -23.53 5.16 2.09
C GLY A 173 -23.16 6.37 2.95
N LYS A 174 -22.28 6.23 3.95
CA LYS A 174 -21.85 7.35 4.81
C LYS A 174 -21.23 8.51 4.03
N VAL A 175 -20.61 8.23 2.91
CA VAL A 175 -20.10 9.26 1.99
C VAL A 175 -21.18 10.25 1.56
N PHE A 176 -22.45 9.82 1.40
CA PHE A 176 -23.56 10.67 0.96
C PHE A 176 -24.35 11.29 2.14
N THR A 177 -24.43 10.59 3.27
CA THR A 177 -25.22 11.04 4.42
C THR A 177 -24.48 12.02 5.31
N GLU A 178 -23.19 11.79 5.55
CA GLU A 178 -22.35 12.56 6.49
C GLU A 178 -21.10 13.14 5.81
N GLY A 179 -20.72 12.61 4.63
CA GLY A 179 -19.43 12.92 4.01
C GLY A 179 -19.29 14.38 3.57
N PHE A 180 -20.38 15.02 3.12
CA PHE A 180 -20.37 16.42 2.67
C PHE A 180 -20.59 17.43 3.79
N ASP A 181 -20.72 16.99 5.03
CA ASP A 181 -20.77 17.88 6.20
C ASP A 181 -19.35 18.19 6.70
N PHE A 182 -18.82 19.32 6.27
CA PHE A 182 -17.52 19.84 6.68
C PHE A 182 -17.59 20.81 7.86
N SER A 183 -18.73 20.89 8.55
CA SER A 183 -18.92 21.79 9.70
C SER A 183 -17.91 21.53 10.81
N GLY A 184 -17.59 20.26 11.08
CA GLY A 184 -16.59 19.87 12.06
C GLY A 184 -15.19 20.40 11.73
N TYR A 185 -14.77 20.38 10.48
CA TYR A 185 -13.50 20.96 10.04
C TYR A 185 -13.51 22.48 10.18
N LEU A 186 -14.59 23.14 9.75
CA LEU A 186 -14.72 24.61 9.80
C LEU A 186 -14.83 25.16 11.23
N ALA A 187 -15.19 24.34 12.22
CA ALA A 187 -15.21 24.73 13.62
C ALA A 187 -13.81 24.80 14.26
N GLY A 188 -12.77 24.27 13.59
CA GLY A 188 -11.39 24.34 14.04
C GLY A 188 -10.82 25.77 13.99
N GLU A 189 -9.91 26.10 14.90
CA GLU A 189 -9.24 27.42 14.96
C GLU A 189 -8.43 27.67 13.68
N GLY A 190 -8.71 28.79 13.00
CA GLY A 190 -8.00 29.21 11.77
C GLY A 190 -8.51 28.58 10.48
N HIS A 191 -9.52 27.72 10.50
CA HIS A 191 -10.06 27.09 9.32
C HIS A 191 -11.11 28.00 8.66
N THR A 192 -10.95 28.25 7.37
CA THR A 192 -11.85 29.06 6.54
C THR A 192 -12.36 28.23 5.36
N VAL A 193 -13.43 28.68 4.72
CA VAL A 193 -13.93 28.05 3.50
C VAL A 193 -12.84 28.03 2.40
N GLY A 194 -12.01 29.06 2.33
CA GLY A 194 -10.89 29.12 1.39
C GLY A 194 -9.83 28.04 1.69
N SER A 195 -9.45 27.85 2.97
CA SER A 195 -8.51 26.78 3.35
C SER A 195 -9.13 25.39 3.09
N LEU A 196 -10.43 25.22 3.33
CA LEU A 196 -11.13 23.96 3.01
C LEU A 196 -11.01 23.61 1.53
N VAL A 197 -11.32 24.57 0.63
CA VAL A 197 -11.27 24.34 -0.83
C VAL A 197 -9.85 24.00 -1.28
N ILE A 198 -8.83 24.72 -0.79
CA ILE A 198 -7.44 24.45 -1.12
C ILE A 198 -7.02 23.08 -0.62
N THR A 199 -7.26 22.77 0.66
CA THR A 199 -6.92 21.47 1.26
C THR A 199 -7.67 20.34 0.55
N PHE A 200 -8.95 20.54 0.21
CA PHE A 200 -9.74 19.55 -0.53
C PHE A 200 -9.14 19.27 -1.91
N ALA A 201 -8.84 20.31 -2.69
CA ALA A 201 -8.29 20.16 -4.03
C ALA A 201 -6.89 19.52 -4.02
N THR A 202 -6.01 19.97 -3.12
CA THR A 202 -4.64 19.45 -3.03
C THR A 202 -4.62 18.01 -2.52
N THR A 203 -5.44 17.68 -1.52
CA THR A 203 -5.52 16.33 -0.97
C THR A 203 -6.15 15.36 -1.97
N SER A 204 -7.23 15.75 -2.69
CA SER A 204 -7.81 14.91 -3.74
C SER A 204 -6.83 14.66 -4.89
N LEU A 205 -6.03 15.67 -5.27
CA LEU A 205 -4.97 15.51 -6.25
C LEU A 205 -3.88 14.56 -5.74
N ALA A 206 -3.48 14.69 -4.47
CA ALA A 206 -2.52 13.80 -3.86
C ALA A 206 -3.02 12.35 -3.83
N PHE A 207 -4.29 12.11 -3.43
CA PHE A 207 -4.90 10.78 -3.51
C PHE A 207 -4.83 10.22 -4.93
N CYS A 208 -5.25 11.00 -5.93
CA CYS A 208 -5.26 10.55 -7.32
C CYS A 208 -3.86 10.19 -7.83
N MET A 209 -2.85 10.98 -7.48
CA MET A 209 -1.46 10.69 -7.84
C MET A 209 -0.97 9.40 -7.16
N VAL A 210 -1.22 9.25 -5.85
CA VAL A 210 -0.81 8.05 -5.10
C VAL A 210 -1.49 6.82 -5.66
N ASP A 211 -2.82 6.85 -5.83
CA ASP A 211 -3.63 5.72 -6.31
C ASP A 211 -3.20 5.29 -7.72
N MET A 212 -3.02 6.28 -8.60
CA MET A 212 -2.57 6.01 -9.97
C MET A 212 -1.20 5.31 -9.99
N PHE A 213 -0.22 5.79 -9.20
CA PHE A 213 1.12 5.22 -9.21
C PHE A 213 1.20 3.89 -8.47
N ASP A 214 0.42 3.71 -7.41
CA ASP A 214 0.32 2.43 -6.70
C ASP A 214 -0.26 1.36 -7.64
N THR A 215 -1.40 1.65 -8.28
CA THR A 215 -2.02 0.75 -9.27
C THR A 215 -1.08 0.44 -10.43
N LEU A 216 -0.40 1.43 -11.00
CA LEU A 216 0.56 1.21 -12.09
C LEU A 216 1.73 0.32 -11.67
N GLY A 217 2.31 0.62 -10.50
CA GLY A 217 3.44 -0.15 -9.96
C GLY A 217 3.06 -1.60 -9.67
N THR A 218 1.91 -1.81 -9.05
CA THR A 218 1.41 -3.15 -8.68
C THR A 218 0.99 -3.96 -9.91
N LEU A 219 0.29 -3.36 -10.89
CA LEU A 219 -0.07 -4.02 -12.15
C LEU A 219 1.18 -4.44 -12.93
N TYR A 220 2.15 -3.52 -13.07
CA TYR A 220 3.40 -3.82 -13.75
C TYR A 220 4.18 -4.93 -13.04
N GLY A 221 4.30 -4.84 -11.71
CA GLY A 221 4.97 -5.85 -10.89
C GLY A 221 4.30 -7.23 -10.98
N ALA A 222 2.98 -7.30 -10.87
CA ALA A 222 2.21 -8.54 -10.98
C ALA A 222 2.29 -9.16 -12.38
N CYS A 223 2.12 -8.34 -13.43
CA CYS A 223 2.22 -8.83 -14.82
C CYS A 223 3.63 -9.31 -15.14
N ARG A 224 4.67 -8.64 -14.67
CA ARG A 224 6.05 -9.06 -14.83
C ARG A 224 6.32 -10.40 -14.14
N GLY A 225 5.89 -10.54 -12.88
CA GLY A 225 6.02 -11.80 -12.13
C GLY A 225 5.31 -13.00 -12.77
N GLY A 226 4.23 -12.73 -13.51
CA GLY A 226 3.45 -13.74 -14.23
C GLY A 226 3.87 -13.99 -15.69
N ASN A 227 4.87 -13.29 -16.20
CA ASN A 227 5.22 -13.25 -17.64
C ASN A 227 4.01 -12.89 -18.51
N LEU A 228 3.23 -11.89 -18.10
CA LEU A 228 2.04 -11.39 -18.79
C LEU A 228 2.31 -10.10 -19.56
N LEU A 229 3.51 -9.50 -19.41
CA LEU A 229 3.87 -8.28 -20.14
C LEU A 229 3.91 -8.55 -21.64
N VAL A 230 3.43 -7.59 -22.40
CA VAL A 230 3.47 -7.59 -23.87
C VAL A 230 4.42 -6.48 -24.33
N LYS A 231 4.99 -6.63 -25.54
CA LYS A 231 5.80 -5.56 -26.13
C LYS A 231 4.88 -4.62 -26.90
N ASP A 232 5.01 -3.33 -26.65
CA ASP A 232 4.33 -2.29 -27.42
C ASP A 232 5.00 -2.09 -28.79
N GLU A 233 4.41 -1.27 -29.66
CA GLU A 233 4.93 -0.93 -31.00
C GLU A 233 6.36 -0.35 -30.95
N LYS A 234 6.75 0.21 -29.82
CA LYS A 234 8.11 0.72 -29.57
C LYS A 234 9.08 -0.32 -29.02
N GLY A 235 8.63 -1.58 -28.81
CA GLY A 235 9.43 -2.65 -28.24
C GLY A 235 9.55 -2.60 -26.70
N GLU A 236 8.88 -1.68 -26.04
CA GLU A 236 8.87 -1.56 -24.57
C GLU A 236 7.88 -2.56 -23.94
N GLU A 237 8.24 -3.10 -22.77
CA GLU A 237 7.36 -3.99 -22.01
C GLU A 237 6.22 -3.16 -21.38
N THR A 238 4.99 -3.55 -21.68
CA THR A 238 3.78 -2.89 -21.16
C THR A 238 2.75 -3.90 -20.65
N VAL A 239 1.83 -3.43 -19.80
CA VAL A 239 0.71 -4.24 -19.28
C VAL A 239 -0.37 -4.38 -20.36
N PRO A 240 -0.83 -5.60 -20.67
CA PRO A 240 -1.88 -5.79 -21.66
C PRO A 240 -3.21 -5.18 -21.17
N ASN A 241 -3.95 -4.54 -22.10
CA ASN A 241 -5.23 -3.89 -21.80
C ASN A 241 -5.20 -2.94 -20.59
N MET A 242 -4.11 -2.21 -20.45
CA MET A 242 -3.85 -1.32 -19.32
C MET A 242 -5.03 -0.37 -19.04
N ASP A 243 -5.58 0.26 -20.06
CA ASP A 243 -6.70 1.23 -19.91
C ASP A 243 -7.94 0.58 -19.27
N ARG A 244 -8.25 -0.68 -19.63
CA ARG A 244 -9.39 -1.40 -19.04
C ARG A 244 -9.11 -1.83 -17.60
N ALA A 245 -7.89 -2.27 -17.31
CA ALA A 245 -7.50 -2.66 -15.96
C ALA A 245 -7.59 -1.46 -15.01
N MET A 246 -7.13 -0.32 -15.48
CA MET A 246 -7.13 0.91 -14.69
C MET A 246 -8.53 1.54 -14.58
N LEU A 247 -9.40 1.39 -15.59
CA LEU A 247 -10.80 1.79 -15.48
C LEU A 247 -11.55 0.94 -14.45
N ALA A 248 -11.28 -0.37 -14.43
CA ALA A 248 -11.87 -1.26 -13.42
C ALA A 248 -11.44 -0.89 -11.99
N ASP A 249 -10.18 -0.52 -11.81
CA ASP A 249 -9.62 -0.04 -10.55
C ASP A 249 -10.28 1.27 -10.07
N ALA A 250 -10.41 2.25 -10.98
CA ALA A 250 -11.09 3.51 -10.69
C ALA A 250 -12.59 3.34 -10.31
N ILE A 251 -13.30 2.44 -11.00
CA ILE A 251 -14.69 2.09 -10.66
C ILE A 251 -14.74 1.39 -9.29
N ALA A 252 -13.76 0.52 -9.00
CA ALA A 252 -13.66 -0.15 -7.71
C ALA A 252 -13.40 0.86 -6.57
N THR A 253 -12.56 1.88 -6.79
CA THR A 253 -12.32 2.97 -5.83
C THR A 253 -13.60 3.74 -5.53
N CYS A 254 -14.36 4.15 -6.56
CA CYS A 254 -15.68 4.81 -6.35
C CYS A 254 -16.65 3.90 -5.58
N SER A 255 -16.71 2.62 -5.94
CA SER A 255 -17.58 1.64 -5.26
C SER A 255 -17.14 1.42 -3.82
N GLY A 256 -15.83 1.41 -3.57
CA GLY A 256 -15.22 1.31 -2.25
C GLY A 256 -15.62 2.48 -1.35
N ALA A 257 -15.56 3.72 -1.86
CA ALA A 257 -15.98 4.91 -1.12
C ALA A 257 -17.46 4.83 -0.71
N VAL A 258 -18.35 4.33 -1.61
CA VAL A 258 -19.77 4.11 -1.30
C VAL A 258 -19.95 3.02 -0.24
N CYS A 259 -19.13 1.96 -0.30
CA CYS A 259 -19.13 0.89 0.70
C CYS A 259 -18.48 1.31 2.04
N GLY A 260 -17.88 2.50 2.13
CA GLY A 260 -17.25 2.97 3.35
C GLY A 260 -15.84 2.40 3.52
N THR A 261 -15.07 2.20 2.47
CA THR A 261 -13.64 1.84 2.57
C THR A 261 -12.78 2.91 1.91
N SER A 262 -11.53 3.01 2.33
CA SER A 262 -10.53 3.82 1.64
C SER A 262 -10.31 3.29 0.22
N THR A 263 -9.45 3.93 -0.56
CA THR A 263 -9.17 3.59 -1.97
C THR A 263 -9.00 2.09 -2.19
N VAL A 264 -9.73 1.56 -3.15
CA VAL A 264 -9.63 0.16 -3.59
C VAL A 264 -8.67 0.13 -4.77
N THR A 265 -7.48 -0.35 -4.56
CA THR A 265 -6.42 -0.42 -5.58
C THR A 265 -5.98 -1.86 -5.82
N THR A 266 -5.25 -2.08 -6.89
CA THR A 266 -4.70 -3.42 -7.22
C THR A 266 -3.74 -3.87 -6.13
N PHE A 267 -3.95 -5.07 -5.55
CA PHE A 267 -3.10 -5.63 -4.51
C PHE A 267 -1.81 -6.24 -5.08
N VAL A 268 -0.70 -5.93 -4.45
CA VAL A 268 0.61 -6.51 -4.74
C VAL A 268 0.61 -8.03 -4.53
N GLU A 269 -0.13 -8.50 -3.53
CA GLU A 269 -0.31 -9.91 -3.19
C GLU A 269 -0.91 -10.72 -4.35
N SER A 270 -1.60 -10.06 -5.28
CA SER A 270 -2.07 -10.68 -6.55
C SER A 270 -0.92 -11.30 -7.34
N SER A 271 0.30 -10.77 -7.22
CA SER A 271 1.50 -11.33 -7.86
C SER A 271 1.76 -12.79 -7.44
N ALA A 272 1.49 -13.14 -6.19
CA ALA A 272 1.61 -14.51 -5.70
C ALA A 272 0.60 -15.45 -6.37
N GLY A 273 -0.66 -14.99 -6.55
CA GLY A 273 -1.69 -15.74 -7.28
C GLY A 273 -1.35 -15.93 -8.75
N VAL A 274 -0.82 -14.90 -9.39
CA VAL A 274 -0.38 -14.93 -10.78
C VAL A 274 0.82 -15.87 -10.97
N ALA A 275 1.76 -15.88 -10.03
CA ALA A 275 2.94 -16.74 -10.08
C ALA A 275 2.60 -18.23 -10.01
N VAL A 276 1.52 -18.62 -9.30
CA VAL A 276 1.03 -20.02 -9.26
C VAL A 276 0.09 -20.38 -10.41
N GLY A 277 -0.15 -19.46 -11.36
CA GLY A 277 -0.93 -19.70 -12.58
C GLY A 277 -2.31 -19.08 -12.63
N GLY A 278 -2.71 -18.26 -11.68
CA GLY A 278 -3.97 -17.52 -11.66
C GLY A 278 -3.96 -16.31 -12.60
N LYS A 279 -4.04 -16.56 -13.93
CA LYS A 279 -3.85 -15.55 -14.99
C LYS A 279 -5.14 -15.14 -15.70
N THR A 280 -6.30 -15.56 -15.22
CA THR A 280 -7.58 -15.33 -15.89
C THR A 280 -8.54 -14.56 -14.99
N GLY A 281 -9.56 -13.92 -15.59
CA GLY A 281 -10.64 -13.25 -14.84
C GLY A 281 -11.41 -14.20 -13.91
N LEU A 282 -11.42 -15.52 -14.19
CA LEU A 282 -12.02 -16.51 -13.30
C LEU A 282 -11.31 -16.52 -11.93
N SER A 283 -9.97 -16.41 -11.90
CA SER A 283 -9.23 -16.34 -10.64
C SER A 283 -9.65 -15.11 -9.83
N ALA A 284 -9.85 -13.97 -10.48
CA ALA A 284 -10.32 -12.75 -9.83
C ALA A 284 -11.75 -12.91 -9.28
N MET A 285 -12.65 -13.55 -10.03
CA MET A 285 -14.02 -13.83 -9.55
C MET A 285 -14.02 -14.77 -8.34
N VAL A 286 -13.18 -15.81 -8.34
CA VAL A 286 -13.04 -16.70 -7.18
C VAL A 286 -12.49 -15.94 -5.98
N THR A 287 -11.51 -15.07 -6.19
CA THR A 287 -10.97 -14.20 -5.13
C THR A 287 -12.05 -13.29 -4.54
N ALA A 288 -12.88 -12.66 -5.40
CA ALA A 288 -13.99 -11.82 -4.95
C ALA A 288 -15.01 -12.63 -4.13
N ALA A 289 -15.36 -13.83 -4.58
CA ALA A 289 -16.25 -14.73 -3.84
C ALA A 289 -15.66 -15.13 -2.48
N MET A 290 -14.35 -15.41 -2.42
CA MET A 290 -13.67 -15.71 -1.16
C MET A 290 -13.63 -14.51 -0.20
N PHE A 291 -13.44 -13.28 -0.71
CA PHE A 291 -13.56 -12.07 0.12
C PHE A 291 -14.98 -11.89 0.66
N PHE A 292 -16.01 -12.15 -0.16
CA PHE A 292 -17.40 -12.12 0.31
C PHE A 292 -17.66 -13.14 1.43
N ILE A 293 -17.15 -14.37 1.28
CA ILE A 293 -17.21 -15.38 2.33
C ILE A 293 -16.42 -14.94 3.57
N ALA A 294 -15.27 -14.30 3.37
CA ALA A 294 -14.43 -13.81 4.46
C ALA A 294 -15.11 -12.73 5.32
N MET A 295 -16.08 -11.98 4.78
CA MET A 295 -16.90 -11.05 5.60
C MET A 295 -17.62 -11.79 6.74
N PHE A 296 -18.17 -12.98 6.48
CA PHE A 296 -18.80 -13.82 7.51
C PHE A 296 -17.77 -14.43 8.47
N LEU A 297 -16.54 -14.63 7.99
CA LEU A 297 -15.42 -15.13 8.78
C LEU A 297 -14.61 -14.03 9.47
N SER A 298 -15.02 -12.76 9.33
CA SER A 298 -14.36 -11.59 9.94
C SER A 298 -14.06 -11.78 11.44
N PRO A 299 -14.96 -12.34 12.28
CA PRO A 299 -14.62 -12.62 13.67
C PRO A 299 -13.48 -13.63 13.83
N ILE A 300 -13.40 -14.62 12.94
CA ILE A 300 -12.30 -15.60 12.94
C ILE A 300 -11.02 -14.97 12.44
N ALA A 301 -11.09 -14.11 11.42
CA ALA A 301 -9.94 -13.37 10.92
C ALA A 301 -9.33 -12.46 11.99
N SER A 302 -10.16 -11.88 12.86
CA SER A 302 -9.70 -11.05 13.99
C SER A 302 -8.92 -11.86 15.07
N LEU A 303 -8.98 -13.18 15.02
CA LEU A 303 -8.20 -14.05 15.89
C LEU A 303 -6.78 -14.27 15.36
N ILE A 304 -6.50 -13.96 14.10
CA ILE A 304 -5.13 -14.08 13.55
C ILE A 304 -4.27 -12.95 14.13
N PRO A 305 -3.22 -13.28 14.90
CA PRO A 305 -2.38 -12.28 15.54
C PRO A 305 -1.52 -11.54 14.53
N ALA A 306 -1.19 -10.28 14.83
CA ALA A 306 -0.36 -9.44 13.95
C ALA A 306 0.98 -10.08 13.58
N CYS A 307 1.63 -10.75 14.52
CA CYS A 307 2.89 -11.45 14.30
C CYS A 307 2.81 -12.56 13.22
N ALA A 308 1.64 -13.16 13.01
CA ALA A 308 1.48 -14.21 12.01
C ALA A 308 1.33 -13.65 10.59
N TYR A 309 0.51 -12.60 10.39
CA TYR A 309 0.34 -12.01 9.06
C TYR A 309 1.51 -11.08 8.68
N ALA A 310 2.18 -10.47 9.66
CA ALA A 310 3.37 -9.64 9.44
C ALA A 310 4.48 -10.41 8.69
N ALA A 311 4.62 -11.69 8.98
CA ALA A 311 5.56 -12.56 8.28
C ALA A 311 5.26 -12.66 6.77
N ALA A 312 3.98 -12.69 6.39
CA ALA A 312 3.58 -12.69 4.98
C ALA A 312 3.93 -11.37 4.29
N LEU A 313 3.72 -10.22 4.95
CA LEU A 313 4.09 -8.90 4.43
C LEU A 313 5.60 -8.82 4.16
N ILE A 314 6.42 -9.24 5.12
CA ILE A 314 7.87 -9.28 4.95
C ILE A 314 8.27 -10.16 3.75
N TYR A 315 7.63 -11.33 3.61
CA TYR A 315 7.95 -12.25 2.51
C TYR A 315 7.52 -11.71 1.14
N VAL A 316 6.35 -11.08 1.04
CA VAL A 316 5.90 -10.39 -0.19
C VAL A 316 6.90 -9.30 -0.57
N GLY A 317 7.36 -8.52 0.40
CA GLY A 317 8.43 -7.54 0.18
C GLY A 317 9.69 -8.16 -0.44
N ILE A 318 10.13 -9.32 0.07
CA ILE A 318 11.28 -10.06 -0.48
C ILE A 318 11.05 -10.46 -1.95
N LEU A 319 9.85 -10.92 -2.30
CA LEU A 319 9.53 -11.30 -3.68
C LEU A 319 9.60 -10.11 -4.65
N MET A 320 9.17 -8.93 -4.19
CA MET A 320 9.16 -7.71 -5.01
C MET A 320 10.55 -7.10 -5.20
N ILE A 321 11.44 -7.20 -4.22
CA ILE A 321 12.83 -6.72 -4.31
C ILE A 321 13.60 -7.39 -5.45
N GLY A 322 13.16 -8.56 -5.92
CA GLY A 322 13.77 -9.24 -7.07
C GLY A 322 13.94 -8.39 -8.34
N CYS A 323 13.17 -7.30 -8.49
CA CYS A 323 13.28 -6.35 -9.60
C CYS A 323 14.57 -5.52 -9.59
N VAL A 324 15.23 -5.38 -8.45
CA VAL A 324 16.46 -4.57 -8.27
C VAL A 324 17.57 -5.01 -9.23
N LYS A 325 17.65 -6.29 -9.57
CA LYS A 325 18.63 -6.84 -10.52
C LYS A 325 18.51 -6.28 -11.96
N ASN A 326 17.36 -5.69 -12.30
CA ASN A 326 17.10 -5.13 -13.63
C ASN A 326 17.43 -3.62 -13.70
N ILE A 327 17.90 -3.03 -12.60
CA ILE A 327 18.33 -1.64 -12.54
C ILE A 327 19.79 -1.57 -12.99
N GLU A 328 20.09 -0.64 -13.88
CA GLU A 328 21.45 -0.38 -14.35
C GLU A 328 22.24 0.43 -13.32
N TRP A 329 22.78 -0.27 -12.32
CA TRP A 329 23.51 0.35 -11.20
C TRP A 329 24.82 1.01 -11.60
N ASN A 330 25.41 0.60 -12.73
CA ASN A 330 26.67 1.16 -13.24
C ASN A 330 26.49 2.52 -13.92
N ASP A 331 25.26 2.86 -14.29
CA ASP A 331 24.93 4.19 -14.85
C ASP A 331 24.37 5.11 -13.74
N PRO A 332 25.09 6.18 -13.36
CA PRO A 332 24.62 7.13 -12.34
C PRO A 332 23.28 7.80 -12.71
N PHE A 333 22.96 7.93 -14.01
CA PHE A 333 21.69 8.47 -14.48
C PHE A 333 20.49 7.58 -14.17
N CYS A 334 20.72 6.28 -13.99
CA CYS A 334 19.71 5.28 -13.60
C CYS A 334 19.79 4.97 -12.12
N ALA A 335 20.99 4.81 -11.57
CA ALA A 335 21.22 4.34 -10.20
C ALA A 335 20.68 5.32 -9.14
N LEU A 336 20.98 6.63 -9.26
CA LEU A 336 20.54 7.61 -8.26
C LEU A 336 19.01 7.77 -8.22
N PRO A 337 18.28 7.96 -9.34
CA PRO A 337 16.82 7.99 -9.32
C PRO A 337 16.19 6.71 -8.78
N ALA A 338 16.70 5.55 -9.18
CA ALA A 338 16.20 4.27 -8.73
C ALA A 338 16.40 4.08 -7.22
N PHE A 339 17.60 4.42 -6.70
CA PHE A 339 17.89 4.33 -5.27
C PHE A 339 16.96 5.23 -4.44
N LEU A 340 16.82 6.50 -4.83
CA LEU A 340 15.96 7.44 -4.10
C LEU A 340 14.48 7.03 -4.17
N THR A 341 14.01 6.50 -5.31
CA THR A 341 12.66 5.94 -5.41
C THR A 341 12.45 4.83 -4.38
N MET A 342 13.37 3.88 -4.29
CA MET A 342 13.23 2.73 -3.38
C MET A 342 13.40 3.11 -1.91
N ALA A 343 14.37 3.97 -1.59
CA ALA A 343 14.69 4.31 -0.20
C ALA A 343 13.64 5.23 0.41
N MET A 344 13.13 6.20 -0.35
CA MET A 344 12.20 7.18 0.21
C MET A 344 10.80 6.59 0.49
N MET A 345 10.39 5.51 -0.16
CA MET A 345 9.08 4.89 0.10
C MET A 345 8.93 4.43 1.56
N PRO A 346 9.81 3.58 2.12
CA PRO A 346 9.71 3.19 3.52
C PRO A 346 10.05 4.33 4.50
N PHE A 347 11.05 5.18 4.20
CA PHE A 347 11.47 6.22 5.14
C PHE A 347 10.49 7.39 5.24
N ALA A 348 9.82 7.75 4.15
CA ALA A 348 8.76 8.76 4.16
C ALA A 348 7.38 8.16 4.44
N TYR A 349 7.28 6.84 4.66
CA TYR A 349 6.02 6.11 4.87
C TYR A 349 4.98 6.38 3.77
N ASN A 350 5.46 6.62 2.54
CA ASN A 350 4.62 7.03 1.41
C ASN A 350 5.24 6.65 0.06
N ILE A 351 4.49 5.91 -0.75
CA ILE A 351 4.91 5.45 -2.08
C ILE A 351 5.14 6.64 -3.03
N SER A 352 4.24 7.64 -2.99
CA SER A 352 4.34 8.79 -3.87
C SER A 352 5.58 9.63 -3.64
N TYR A 353 6.02 9.78 -2.40
CA TYR A 353 7.25 10.49 -2.09
C TYR A 353 8.47 9.79 -2.68
N GLY A 354 8.50 8.45 -2.64
CA GLY A 354 9.55 7.72 -3.32
C GLY A 354 9.60 8.01 -4.82
N ILE A 355 8.45 8.00 -5.48
CA ILE A 355 8.35 8.31 -6.92
C ILE A 355 8.75 9.77 -7.19
N ALA A 356 8.29 10.70 -6.36
CA ALA A 356 8.62 12.12 -6.48
C ALA A 356 10.13 12.38 -6.37
N PHE A 357 10.78 11.82 -5.34
CA PHE A 357 12.25 11.93 -5.18
C PHE A 357 13.00 11.28 -6.35
N GLY A 358 12.49 10.15 -6.86
CA GLY A 358 13.03 9.53 -8.07
C GLY A 358 12.97 10.44 -9.30
N LEU A 359 11.82 11.06 -9.54
CA LEU A 359 11.63 11.97 -10.67
C LEU A 359 12.45 13.26 -10.52
N ILE A 360 12.46 13.87 -9.33
CA ILE A 360 13.25 15.07 -9.04
C ILE A 360 14.73 14.80 -9.28
N SER A 361 15.25 13.68 -8.75
CA SER A 361 16.65 13.31 -8.93
C SER A 361 17.00 12.99 -10.37
N TYR A 362 16.11 12.35 -11.11
CA TYR A 362 16.28 12.08 -12.54
C TYR A 362 16.43 13.36 -13.35
N ILE A 363 15.56 14.34 -13.10
CA ILE A 363 15.65 15.65 -13.75
C ILE A 363 16.93 16.37 -13.33
N ALA A 364 17.25 16.41 -12.03
CA ALA A 364 18.41 17.09 -11.51
C ALA A 364 19.71 16.57 -12.15
N VAL A 365 19.92 15.25 -12.15
CA VAL A 365 21.14 14.66 -12.71
C VAL A 365 21.27 14.96 -14.20
N ARG A 366 20.21 14.87 -15.00
CA ARG A 366 20.25 15.17 -16.43
C ARG A 366 20.44 16.66 -16.73
N LEU A 367 19.82 17.52 -15.92
CA LEU A 367 19.95 18.96 -16.06
C LEU A 367 21.40 19.42 -15.81
N PHE A 368 21.98 19.01 -14.68
CA PHE A 368 23.35 19.37 -14.32
C PHE A 368 24.42 18.70 -15.20
N SER A 369 24.08 17.61 -15.87
CA SER A 369 24.97 16.95 -16.84
C SER A 369 24.82 17.49 -18.27
N GLY A 370 24.04 18.53 -18.50
CA GLY A 370 23.84 19.15 -19.81
C GLY A 370 22.94 18.34 -20.76
N ARG A 371 22.24 17.32 -20.26
CA ARG A 371 21.35 16.44 -21.04
C ARG A 371 19.86 16.78 -20.88
N ALA A 372 19.54 18.04 -20.60
CA ALA A 372 18.15 18.49 -20.40
C ALA A 372 17.22 18.20 -21.60
N LYS A 373 17.78 18.17 -22.82
CA LYS A 373 17.02 17.88 -24.05
C LYS A 373 16.50 16.43 -24.14
N GLU A 374 17.04 15.53 -23.35
CA GLU A 374 16.61 14.12 -23.30
C GLU A 374 15.40 13.91 -22.38
N ILE A 375 14.99 14.96 -21.62
CA ILE A 375 13.87 14.88 -20.68
C ILE A 375 12.59 15.23 -21.44
N ASN A 376 11.60 14.33 -21.40
CA ASN A 376 10.28 14.57 -21.97
C ASN A 376 9.57 15.72 -21.25
N VAL A 377 8.82 16.53 -21.99
CA VAL A 377 8.02 17.62 -21.42
C VAL A 377 7.03 17.10 -20.37
N SER A 378 6.42 15.94 -20.62
CA SER A 378 5.51 15.30 -19.69
C SER A 378 6.17 14.96 -18.35
N THR A 379 7.46 14.54 -18.36
CA THR A 379 8.24 14.27 -17.13
C THR A 379 8.42 15.55 -16.31
N TRP A 380 8.68 16.69 -16.97
CA TRP A 380 8.76 17.99 -16.31
C TRP A 380 7.46 18.38 -15.65
N ILE A 381 6.32 18.24 -16.36
CA ILE A 381 4.99 18.58 -15.83
C ILE A 381 4.68 17.76 -14.58
N ILE A 382 4.89 16.45 -14.63
CA ILE A 382 4.63 15.56 -13.49
C ILE A 382 5.53 15.88 -12.30
N THR A 383 6.81 16.13 -12.56
CA THR A 383 7.75 16.48 -11.47
C THR A 383 7.37 17.80 -10.82
N VAL A 384 6.96 18.81 -11.60
CA VAL A 384 6.46 20.07 -11.06
C VAL A 384 5.20 19.85 -10.21
N LEU A 385 4.25 18.99 -10.66
CA LEU A 385 3.08 18.65 -9.87
C LEU A 385 3.45 17.98 -8.54
N PHE A 386 4.43 17.06 -8.52
CA PHE A 386 4.91 16.48 -7.28
C PHE A 386 5.60 17.49 -6.37
N VAL A 387 6.39 18.39 -6.92
CA VAL A 387 7.02 19.47 -6.14
C VAL A 387 5.96 20.38 -5.54
N LEU A 388 4.95 20.78 -6.31
CA LEU A 388 3.81 21.55 -5.79
C LEU A 388 3.06 20.78 -4.70
N MET A 389 2.86 19.47 -4.87
CA MET A 389 2.24 18.63 -3.83
C MET A 389 3.03 18.72 -2.52
N PHE A 390 4.37 18.66 -2.53
CA PHE A 390 5.17 18.81 -1.31
C PHE A 390 4.94 20.13 -0.60
N PHE A 391 4.82 21.24 -1.34
CA PHE A 391 4.62 22.56 -0.74
C PHE A 391 3.17 22.83 -0.31
N LEU A 392 2.21 22.08 -0.81
CA LEU A 392 0.79 22.28 -0.52
C LEU A 392 0.24 21.30 0.53
N THR A 393 0.90 20.15 0.74
CA THR A 393 0.44 19.12 1.68
C THR A 393 1.29 19.03 2.96
N HIS A 394 2.37 19.79 3.04
CA HIS A 394 3.26 19.92 4.23
C HIS A 394 3.41 21.40 4.62
#